data_049abeca7f6490bea265a689ce9e3aac
#
_entry.id   049abeca7f6490bea265a689ce9e3aac
#
_cell.length_a   1.000
_cell.length_b   1.000
_cell.length_c   1.000
_cell.angle_alpha   90.00
_cell.angle_beta   90.00
_cell.angle_gamma   90.00
#
_symmetry.space_group_name_H-M   'P 1'
#
loop_
_entity.id
_entity.type
_entity.pdbx_description
1 polymer ?
#
loop_
_entity_poly.entity_id
_entity_poly.type
_entity_poly.pdbx_seq_one_letter_code
_entity_poly.pdbx_strand_id
1 'polypeptide(L)'
;IECVEEMIDKYPEELFKNPELKILDPCCGMGNFHLVIYKRLLNYHNKKHILENMLHFNDINKDRLNILRKVFQADKYKLNITEQDFLTYDEGIKYELIVNNPPYAKLLPNGKRASKNHNLIGVFIEKTLKILKEGGHMIYITPDNWMSYADRNKLIKVLTEKQILHLNIHTAKKYFKKVGSSFTWYVIENKPYYKDIEVEGIWK
;
A
#
# COMPACT_ATOMS: atom_id res chain seq x y z
N ILE A 1 -8.69 7.08 -8.19
CA ILE A 1 -8.00 8.13 -7.39
C ILE A 1 -8.80 8.45 -6.13
N GLU A 2 -10.09 8.76 -6.19
CA GLU A 2 -10.94 9.10 -5.03
C GLU A 2 -10.80 8.13 -3.84
N CYS A 3 -10.80 6.82 -4.09
CA CYS A 3 -10.58 5.82 -3.04
C CYS A 3 -9.20 5.97 -2.38
N VAL A 4 -8.18 6.27 -3.17
CA VAL A 4 -6.82 6.51 -2.66
C VAL A 4 -6.78 7.79 -1.83
N GLU A 5 -7.48 8.83 -2.23
CA GLU A 5 -7.60 10.08 -1.47
C GLU A 5 -8.22 9.83 -0.09
N GLU A 6 -9.33 9.08 0.00
CA GLU A 6 -9.93 8.69 1.28
C GLU A 6 -8.93 7.92 2.18
N MET A 7 -8.15 7.01 1.59
CA MET A 7 -7.16 6.23 2.34
C MET A 7 -6.03 7.12 2.88
N ILE A 8 -5.50 8.01 2.05
CA ILE A 8 -4.40 8.91 2.41
C ILE A 8 -4.84 9.98 3.41
N ASP A 9 -6.10 10.40 3.40
CA ASP A 9 -6.67 11.32 4.39
C ASP A 9 -6.62 10.78 5.84
N LYS A 10 -6.46 9.47 6.01
CA LYS A 10 -6.31 8.85 7.33
C LYS A 10 -4.85 8.72 7.80
N TYR A 11 -3.90 9.13 6.97
CA TYR A 11 -2.50 9.27 7.39
C TYR A 11 -2.31 10.62 8.09
N PRO A 12 -1.61 10.68 9.24
CA PRO A 12 -1.40 11.93 9.96
C PRO A 12 -0.71 12.98 9.10
N GLU A 13 -1.39 14.09 8.82
CA GLU A 13 -0.93 15.14 7.90
C GLU A 13 0.42 15.74 8.30
N GLU A 14 0.68 15.87 9.60
CA GLU A 14 1.96 16.39 10.12
C GLU A 14 3.16 15.53 9.75
N LEU A 15 2.98 14.22 9.50
CA LEU A 15 4.07 13.35 9.10
C LEU A 15 4.57 13.65 7.68
N PHE A 16 3.74 14.23 6.82
CA PHE A 16 4.18 14.68 5.49
C PHE A 16 5.18 15.85 5.54
N LYS A 17 5.27 16.57 6.65
CA LYS A 17 6.22 17.67 6.84
C LYS A 17 7.66 17.20 7.03
N ASN A 18 7.86 15.93 7.41
CA ASN A 18 9.19 15.38 7.61
C ASN A 18 9.92 15.22 6.26
N PRO A 19 11.03 15.94 6.02
CA PRO A 19 11.77 15.86 4.76
C PRO A 19 12.48 14.50 4.55
N GLU A 20 12.69 13.74 5.62
CA GLU A 20 13.32 12.41 5.57
C GLU A 20 12.32 11.27 5.35
N LEU A 21 11.03 11.60 5.19
CA LEU A 21 9.96 10.61 4.96
C LEU A 21 10.22 9.83 3.67
N LYS A 22 10.38 8.51 3.77
CA LYS A 22 10.52 7.60 2.64
C LYS A 22 9.25 6.77 2.49
N ILE A 23 8.68 6.81 1.30
CA ILE A 23 7.39 6.22 0.99
C ILE A 23 7.55 5.22 -0.15
N LEU A 24 7.19 3.97 0.09
CA LEU A 24 7.22 2.91 -0.93
C LEU A 24 5.80 2.52 -1.34
N ASP A 25 5.61 2.37 -2.65
CA ASP A 25 4.54 1.55 -3.23
C ASP A 25 5.17 0.34 -3.91
N PRO A 26 5.09 -0.86 -3.31
CA PRO A 26 5.80 -2.04 -3.81
C PRO A 26 5.16 -2.71 -5.02
N CYS A 27 3.95 -2.31 -5.39
CA CYS A 27 3.23 -2.76 -6.59
C CYS A 27 2.56 -1.56 -7.25
N CYS A 28 3.37 -0.54 -7.54
CA CYS A 28 2.91 0.81 -7.83
C CYS A 28 2.08 0.94 -9.12
N GLY A 29 2.17 -0.03 -10.02
CA GLY A 29 1.49 0.06 -11.30
C GLY A 29 1.86 1.34 -12.04
N MET A 30 0.87 2.18 -12.31
CA MET A 30 1.06 3.49 -12.95
C MET A 30 1.22 4.65 -11.95
N GLY A 31 1.33 4.35 -10.63
CA GLY A 31 1.64 5.34 -9.60
C GLY A 31 0.44 6.05 -8.98
N ASN A 32 -0.73 5.45 -8.93
CA ASN A 32 -1.96 6.10 -8.42
C ASN A 32 -1.84 6.56 -6.97
N PHE A 33 -1.27 5.76 -6.06
CA PHE A 33 -1.01 6.17 -4.69
C PHE A 33 -0.05 7.35 -4.63
N HIS A 34 1.05 7.24 -5.35
CA HIS A 34 2.09 8.26 -5.34
C HIS A 34 1.66 9.57 -5.99
N LEU A 35 0.70 9.57 -6.92
CA LEU A 35 0.09 10.80 -7.44
C LEU A 35 -0.65 11.58 -6.35
N VAL A 36 -1.42 10.89 -5.50
CA VAL A 36 -2.13 11.52 -4.39
C VAL A 36 -1.15 12.02 -3.33
N ILE A 37 -0.20 11.16 -2.94
CA ILE A 37 0.83 11.49 -1.94
C ILE A 37 1.70 12.67 -2.43
N TYR A 38 2.11 12.66 -3.68
CA TYR A 38 2.87 13.74 -4.30
C TYR A 38 2.17 15.10 -4.16
N LYS A 39 0.86 15.16 -4.42
CA LYS A 39 0.08 16.39 -4.24
C LYS A 39 0.08 16.89 -2.78
N ARG A 40 0.03 15.97 -1.80
CA ARG A 40 0.13 16.33 -0.37
C ARG A 40 1.51 16.86 -0.02
N LEU A 41 2.56 16.17 -0.46
CA LEU A 41 3.95 16.55 -0.20
C LEU A 41 4.32 17.91 -0.79
N LEU A 42 3.72 18.32 -1.91
CA LEU A 42 3.95 19.64 -2.51
C LEU A 42 3.57 20.80 -1.60
N ASN A 43 2.73 20.60 -0.60
CA ASN A 43 2.40 21.63 0.39
C ASN A 43 3.60 21.94 1.32
N TYR A 44 4.59 21.04 1.39
CA TYR A 44 5.69 21.11 2.38
C TYR A 44 7.08 21.06 1.76
N HIS A 45 7.22 20.44 0.57
CA HIS A 45 8.51 20.15 -0.04
C HIS A 45 8.53 20.55 -1.52
N ASN A 46 9.72 20.83 -2.04
CA ASN A 46 9.88 21.08 -3.47
C ASN A 46 9.80 19.78 -4.28
N LYS A 47 9.40 19.92 -5.53
CA LYS A 47 9.19 18.82 -6.48
C LYS A 47 10.39 17.90 -6.61
N LYS A 48 11.60 18.46 -6.73
CA LYS A 48 12.84 17.68 -6.90
C LYS A 48 13.09 16.78 -5.70
N HIS A 49 12.99 17.33 -4.49
CA HIS A 49 13.19 16.58 -3.26
C HIS A 49 12.18 15.43 -3.13
N ILE A 50 10.90 15.69 -3.41
CA ILE A 50 9.85 14.67 -3.36
C ILE A 50 10.19 13.51 -4.30
N LEU A 51 10.49 13.81 -5.55
CA LEU A 51 10.69 12.79 -6.59
C LEU A 51 12.00 12.02 -6.46
N GLU A 52 13.07 12.68 -6.01
CA GLU A 52 14.40 12.07 -5.95
C GLU A 52 14.73 11.43 -4.60
N ASN A 53 14.03 11.82 -3.51
CA ASN A 53 14.38 11.37 -2.16
C ASN A 53 13.23 10.73 -1.39
N MET A 54 11.98 11.15 -1.59
CA MET A 54 10.86 10.73 -0.76
C MET A 54 10.06 9.57 -1.36
N LEU A 55 9.77 9.60 -2.67
CA LEU A 55 8.95 8.59 -3.34
C LEU A 55 9.81 7.45 -3.89
N HIS A 56 9.44 6.23 -3.53
CA HIS A 56 10.04 4.99 -4.00
C HIS A 56 8.96 4.14 -4.67
N PHE A 57 9.28 3.63 -5.85
CA PHE A 57 8.37 2.89 -6.71
C PHE A 57 8.95 1.50 -6.99
N ASN A 58 8.14 0.47 -6.87
CA ASN A 58 8.49 -0.86 -7.35
C ASN A 58 7.31 -1.49 -8.07
N ASP A 59 7.56 -2.18 -9.16
CA ASP A 59 6.60 -3.07 -9.81
C ASP A 59 7.38 -4.15 -10.58
N ILE A 60 6.80 -5.32 -10.73
CA ILE A 60 7.36 -6.39 -11.56
C ILE A 60 7.09 -6.16 -13.06
N ASN A 61 6.15 -5.28 -13.39
CA ASN A 61 5.70 -5.04 -14.75
C ASN A 61 6.40 -3.82 -15.36
N LYS A 62 7.31 -4.10 -16.27
CA LYS A 62 8.11 -3.10 -17.00
C LYS A 62 7.26 -2.07 -17.76
N ASP A 63 6.18 -2.51 -18.40
CA ASP A 63 5.36 -1.59 -19.21
C ASP A 63 4.64 -0.57 -18.33
N ARG A 64 4.16 -0.98 -17.16
CA ARG A 64 3.59 -0.07 -16.17
C ARG A 64 4.62 0.93 -15.66
N LEU A 65 5.84 0.49 -15.37
CA LEU A 65 6.94 1.36 -14.97
C LEU A 65 7.34 2.33 -16.08
N ASN A 66 7.24 1.95 -17.36
CA ASN A 66 7.50 2.86 -18.48
C ASN A 66 6.45 3.99 -18.54
N ILE A 67 5.20 3.70 -18.25
CA ILE A 67 4.15 4.72 -18.13
C ILE A 67 4.44 5.62 -16.92
N LEU A 68 4.74 5.03 -15.76
CA LEU A 68 5.07 5.74 -14.53
C LEU A 68 6.24 6.72 -14.73
N ARG A 69 7.31 6.31 -15.41
CA ARG A 69 8.45 7.17 -15.74
C ARG A 69 8.02 8.43 -16.50
N LYS A 70 7.08 8.31 -17.44
CA LYS A 70 6.53 9.47 -18.17
C LYS A 70 5.69 10.36 -17.26
N VAL A 71 4.82 9.77 -16.43
CA VAL A 71 3.95 10.49 -15.49
C VAL A 71 4.76 11.33 -14.51
N PHE A 72 5.82 10.77 -13.95
CA PHE A 72 6.68 11.43 -12.94
C PHE A 72 7.92 12.11 -13.54
N GLN A 73 8.00 12.23 -14.87
CA GLN A 73 9.05 12.99 -15.57
C GLN A 73 10.48 12.47 -15.27
N ALA A 74 10.69 11.18 -15.46
CA ALA A 74 12.00 10.53 -15.27
C ALA A 74 13.10 11.06 -16.22
N ASP A 75 12.74 11.81 -17.25
CA ASP A 75 13.65 12.56 -18.11
C ASP A 75 14.27 13.79 -17.42
N LYS A 76 13.60 14.31 -16.38
CA LYS A 76 14.02 15.50 -15.63
C LYS A 76 14.48 15.22 -14.22
N TYR A 77 13.98 14.14 -13.61
CA TYR A 77 14.22 13.80 -12.20
C TYR A 77 14.74 12.38 -12.07
N LYS A 78 15.70 12.17 -11.16
CA LYS A 78 16.21 10.85 -10.81
C LYS A 78 15.23 10.15 -9.88
N LEU A 79 14.28 9.41 -10.43
CA LEU A 79 13.27 8.67 -9.66
C LEU A 79 13.89 7.41 -9.02
N ASN A 80 13.40 7.05 -7.81
CA ASN A 80 13.75 5.79 -7.16
C ASN A 80 12.80 4.68 -7.63
N ILE A 81 13.12 4.04 -8.75
CA ILE A 81 12.32 3.00 -9.39
C ILE A 81 13.10 1.69 -9.40
N THR A 82 12.47 0.62 -8.93
CA THR A 82 12.96 -0.75 -9.05
C THR A 82 11.98 -1.61 -9.84
N GLU A 83 12.50 -2.61 -10.58
CA GLU A 83 11.75 -3.60 -11.34
C GLU A 83 12.02 -4.96 -10.71
N GLN A 84 11.34 -5.26 -9.58
CA GLN A 84 11.58 -6.46 -8.79
C GLN A 84 10.28 -7.13 -8.35
N ASP A 85 10.33 -8.45 -8.18
CA ASP A 85 9.32 -9.14 -7.39
C ASP A 85 9.43 -8.67 -5.93
N PHE A 86 8.34 -8.11 -5.39
CA PHE A 86 8.35 -7.58 -4.04
C PHE A 86 8.70 -8.63 -2.97
N LEU A 87 8.41 -9.89 -3.21
CA LEU A 87 8.75 -10.96 -2.26
C LEU A 87 10.27 -11.14 -2.10
N THR A 88 11.05 -10.82 -3.13
CA THR A 88 12.51 -10.85 -3.12
C THR A 88 13.14 -9.47 -3.04
N TYR A 89 12.32 -8.42 -2.97
CA TYR A 89 12.77 -7.04 -2.90
C TYR A 89 13.67 -6.80 -1.69
N ASP A 90 14.85 -6.24 -1.94
CA ASP A 90 15.78 -5.81 -0.90
C ASP A 90 16.66 -4.66 -1.40
N GLU A 91 16.36 -3.45 -0.97
CA GLU A 91 17.15 -2.25 -1.24
C GLU A 91 17.94 -1.79 0.00
N GLY A 92 17.91 -2.56 1.09
CA GLY A 92 18.55 -2.18 2.35
C GLY A 92 17.93 -0.97 3.02
N ILE A 93 16.74 -0.54 2.59
CA ILE A 93 16.04 0.65 3.07
C ILE A 93 14.84 0.22 3.92
N LYS A 94 14.62 0.94 5.01
CA LYS A 94 13.36 0.90 5.78
C LYS A 94 12.56 2.17 5.53
N TYR A 95 11.24 2.01 5.46
CA TYR A 95 10.31 3.06 5.06
C TYR A 95 9.46 3.53 6.25
N GLU A 96 9.09 4.80 6.26
CA GLU A 96 8.13 5.37 7.21
C GLU A 96 6.68 5.10 6.78
N LEU A 97 6.43 5.04 5.46
CA LEU A 97 5.11 4.76 4.92
C LEU A 97 5.22 3.78 3.75
N ILE A 98 4.41 2.73 3.78
CA ILE A 98 4.23 1.81 2.65
C ILE A 98 2.75 1.75 2.30
N VAL A 99 2.43 2.04 1.05
CA VAL A 99 1.08 2.01 0.51
C VAL A 99 0.96 0.92 -0.54
N ASN A 100 -0.14 0.19 -0.60
CA ASN A 100 -0.26 -0.87 -1.59
C ASN A 100 -1.71 -1.30 -1.88
N ASN A 101 -1.94 -1.65 -3.12
CA ASN A 101 -3.01 -2.54 -3.56
C ASN A 101 -2.35 -3.81 -4.10
N PRO A 102 -2.06 -4.81 -3.23
CA PRO A 102 -1.25 -5.95 -3.59
C PRO A 102 -1.95 -6.87 -4.60
N PRO A 103 -1.22 -7.67 -5.38
CA PRO A 103 -1.82 -8.75 -6.14
C PRO A 103 -2.40 -9.78 -5.17
N TYR A 104 -3.63 -10.24 -5.44
CA TYR A 104 -4.35 -11.12 -4.51
C TYR A 104 -3.94 -12.58 -4.65
N ALA A 105 -3.57 -13.01 -5.86
CA ALA A 105 -3.14 -14.36 -6.14
C ALA A 105 -2.06 -14.38 -7.22
N LYS A 106 -1.16 -15.36 -7.14
CA LYS A 106 -0.16 -15.60 -8.18
C LYS A 106 -0.88 -16.01 -9.48
N LEU A 107 -0.46 -15.41 -10.59
CA LEU A 107 -0.93 -15.79 -11.92
C LEU A 107 0.00 -16.85 -12.50
N LEU A 108 -0.58 -17.83 -13.18
CA LEU A 108 0.13 -18.79 -14.02
C LEU A 108 0.49 -18.13 -15.37
N PRO A 109 1.44 -18.72 -16.13
CA PRO A 109 1.82 -18.19 -17.45
C PRO A 109 0.63 -18.03 -18.43
N ASN A 110 -0.44 -18.82 -18.26
CA ASN A 110 -1.66 -18.74 -19.06
C ASN A 110 -2.66 -17.66 -18.57
N GLY A 111 -2.27 -16.78 -17.63
CA GLY A 111 -3.09 -15.71 -17.06
C GLY A 111 -4.14 -16.18 -16.04
N LYS A 112 -4.28 -17.49 -15.79
CA LYS A 112 -5.18 -18.00 -14.75
C LYS A 112 -4.55 -17.88 -13.36
N ARG A 113 -5.40 -17.76 -12.33
CA ARG A 113 -4.93 -17.75 -10.93
C ARG A 113 -4.37 -19.13 -10.56
N ALA A 114 -3.20 -19.16 -9.92
CA ALA A 114 -2.55 -20.38 -9.46
C ALA A 114 -3.36 -21.10 -8.36
N SER A 115 -4.17 -20.34 -7.60
CA SER A 115 -5.07 -20.88 -6.58
C SER A 115 -6.30 -19.99 -6.45
N LYS A 116 -7.40 -20.58 -5.92
CA LYS A 116 -8.61 -19.80 -5.56
C LYS A 116 -8.40 -18.94 -4.30
N ASN A 117 -7.37 -19.22 -3.54
CA ASN A 117 -7.05 -18.52 -2.29
C ASN A 117 -6.22 -17.27 -2.59
N HIS A 118 -6.52 -16.18 -1.89
CA HIS A 118 -5.75 -14.93 -1.95
C HIS A 118 -4.48 -15.03 -1.08
N ASN A 119 -3.62 -16.01 -1.39
CA ASN A 119 -2.47 -16.38 -0.54
C ASN A 119 -1.30 -15.39 -0.58
N LEU A 120 -1.24 -14.51 -1.58
CA LEU A 120 -0.17 -13.50 -1.66
C LEU A 120 -0.35 -12.34 -0.67
N ILE A 121 -1.57 -12.02 -0.26
CA ILE A 121 -1.85 -10.87 0.61
C ILE A 121 -1.07 -10.98 1.92
N GLY A 122 -1.14 -12.12 2.60
CA GLY A 122 -0.43 -12.35 3.87
C GLY A 122 1.07 -12.21 3.74
N VAL A 123 1.66 -12.81 2.71
CA VAL A 123 3.12 -12.75 2.45
C VAL A 123 3.56 -11.31 2.16
N PHE A 124 2.76 -10.55 1.40
CA PHE A 124 3.01 -9.14 1.13
C PHE A 124 2.98 -8.30 2.39
N ILE A 125 2.01 -8.53 3.28
CA ILE A 125 1.91 -7.80 4.55
C ILE A 125 3.07 -8.14 5.47
N GLU A 126 3.43 -9.42 5.61
CA GLU A 126 4.60 -9.83 6.40
C GLU A 126 5.89 -9.20 5.88
N LYS A 127 6.08 -9.17 4.56
CA LYS A 127 7.23 -8.50 3.94
C LYS A 127 7.21 -7.00 4.21
N THR A 128 6.06 -6.36 4.08
CA THR A 128 5.88 -4.93 4.37
C THR A 128 6.28 -4.59 5.80
N LEU A 129 5.78 -5.34 6.78
CA LEU A 129 6.10 -5.12 8.19
C LEU A 129 7.60 -5.29 8.49
N LYS A 130 8.32 -6.14 7.76
CA LYS A 130 9.78 -6.32 7.91
C LYS A 130 10.58 -5.12 7.44
N ILE A 131 10.15 -4.43 6.37
CA ILE A 131 10.84 -3.28 5.80
C ILE A 131 10.27 -1.93 6.25
N LEU A 132 9.20 -1.96 7.02
CA LEU A 132 8.63 -0.79 7.67
C LEU A 132 9.42 -0.46 8.94
N LYS A 133 9.72 0.82 9.16
CA LYS A 133 10.33 1.27 10.42
C LYS A 133 9.40 1.00 11.60
N GLU A 134 9.96 0.89 12.79
CA GLU A 134 9.16 0.94 14.02
C GLU A 134 8.42 2.28 14.10
N GLY A 135 7.13 2.23 14.39
CA GLY A 135 6.25 3.41 14.33
C GLY A 135 5.93 3.90 12.92
N GLY A 136 6.44 3.24 11.88
CA GLY A 136 6.04 3.51 10.50
C GLY A 136 4.62 3.00 10.22
N HIS A 137 4.06 3.40 9.09
CA HIS A 137 2.66 3.13 8.74
C HIS A 137 2.54 2.33 7.44
N MET A 138 1.58 1.42 7.40
CA MET A 138 1.15 0.83 6.15
C MET A 138 -0.31 1.15 5.86
N ILE A 139 -0.62 1.43 4.59
CA ILE A 139 -1.97 1.70 4.10
C ILE A 139 -2.24 0.71 2.97
N TYR A 140 -3.11 -0.24 3.22
CA TYR A 140 -3.43 -1.31 2.29
C TYR A 140 -4.92 -1.35 1.96
N ILE A 141 -5.25 -1.74 0.72
CA ILE A 141 -6.59 -2.14 0.31
C ILE A 141 -6.54 -3.60 -0.16
N THR A 142 -7.40 -4.44 0.38
CA THR A 142 -7.46 -5.87 0.07
C THR A 142 -8.90 -6.36 -0.01
N PRO A 143 -9.18 -7.51 -0.64
CA PRO A 143 -10.44 -8.21 -0.42
C PRO A 143 -10.66 -8.52 1.05
N ASP A 144 -11.92 -8.62 1.47
CA ASP A 144 -12.35 -8.74 2.88
C ASP A 144 -12.25 -10.15 3.48
N ASN A 145 -11.84 -11.15 2.70
CA ASN A 145 -11.74 -12.54 3.14
C ASN A 145 -10.74 -12.81 4.28
N TRP A 146 -9.85 -11.87 4.59
CA TRP A 146 -8.93 -11.96 5.72
C TRP A 146 -9.62 -11.83 7.08
N MET A 147 -10.83 -11.28 7.13
CA MET A 147 -11.63 -11.15 8.36
C MET A 147 -12.30 -12.45 8.80
N SER A 148 -12.19 -13.51 7.99
CA SER A 148 -12.71 -14.83 8.37
C SER A 148 -11.83 -15.48 9.43
N TYR A 149 -12.43 -15.95 10.53
CA TYR A 149 -11.76 -16.67 11.61
C TYR A 149 -11.36 -18.11 11.27
N ALA A 150 -11.38 -18.50 9.98
CA ALA A 150 -10.88 -19.82 9.60
C ALA A 150 -9.41 -19.98 9.98
N ASP A 151 -9.04 -21.12 10.58
CA ASP A 151 -7.67 -21.44 11.04
C ASP A 151 -6.57 -21.26 9.98
N ARG A 152 -6.98 -21.17 8.72
CA ARG A 152 -6.09 -20.96 7.57
C ARG A 152 -5.74 -19.48 7.36
N ASN A 153 -6.46 -18.56 8.00
CA ASN A 153 -6.31 -17.13 7.79
C ASN A 153 -5.43 -16.51 8.87
N LYS A 154 -4.12 -16.67 8.73
CA LYS A 154 -3.15 -16.07 9.65
C LYS A 154 -3.12 -14.54 9.58
N LEU A 155 -3.73 -13.94 8.56
CA LEU A 155 -3.63 -12.51 8.29
C LEU A 155 -4.29 -11.66 9.36
N ILE A 156 -5.47 -12.05 9.81
CA ILE A 156 -6.17 -11.35 10.90
C ILE A 156 -5.29 -11.29 12.16
N LYS A 157 -4.60 -12.38 12.48
CA LYS A 157 -3.69 -12.45 13.63
C LYS A 157 -2.53 -11.48 13.48
N VAL A 158 -1.87 -11.50 12.32
CA VAL A 158 -0.73 -10.59 12.04
C VAL A 158 -1.16 -9.12 12.12
N LEU A 159 -2.32 -8.78 11.59
CA LEU A 159 -2.83 -7.41 11.62
C LEU A 159 -3.25 -6.96 13.02
N THR A 160 -3.86 -7.85 13.82
CA THR A 160 -4.33 -7.52 15.17
C THR A 160 -3.21 -7.49 16.22
N GLU A 161 -2.04 -8.05 15.93
CA GLU A 161 -0.83 -7.88 16.74
C GLU A 161 -0.23 -6.45 16.65
N LYS A 162 -0.62 -5.69 15.63
CA LYS A 162 -0.19 -4.32 15.40
C LYS A 162 -1.29 -3.32 15.73
N GLN A 163 -0.92 -2.05 15.87
CA GLN A 163 -1.92 -1.00 16.09
C GLN A 163 -2.65 -0.69 14.79
N ILE A 164 -3.90 -1.03 14.72
CA ILE A 164 -4.81 -0.56 13.67
C ILE A 164 -5.20 0.86 14.03
N LEU A 165 -4.96 1.82 13.15
CA LEU A 165 -5.37 3.22 13.33
C LEU A 165 -6.70 3.51 12.65
N HIS A 166 -6.97 2.84 11.53
CA HIS A 166 -8.22 2.95 10.80
C HIS A 166 -8.54 1.64 10.10
N LEU A 167 -9.80 1.25 10.13
CA LEU A 167 -10.33 0.10 9.41
C LEU A 167 -11.64 0.49 8.74
N ASN A 168 -11.69 0.35 7.41
CA ASN A 168 -12.88 0.59 6.62
C ASN A 168 -13.34 -0.70 5.95
N ILE A 169 -14.59 -1.08 6.22
CA ILE A 169 -15.17 -2.33 5.73
C ILE A 169 -16.23 -2.02 4.67
N HIS A 170 -16.03 -2.51 3.46
CA HIS A 170 -16.97 -2.52 2.32
C HIS A 170 -17.34 -1.17 1.70
N THR A 171 -17.02 -0.01 2.30
CA THR A 171 -17.40 1.27 1.71
C THR A 171 -16.68 1.55 0.38
N ALA A 172 -15.48 0.98 0.18
CA ALA A 172 -14.75 1.06 -1.08
C ALA A 172 -15.50 0.44 -2.27
N LYS A 173 -16.54 -0.36 -2.05
CA LYS A 173 -17.39 -0.95 -3.10
C LYS A 173 -17.97 0.09 -4.04
N LYS A 174 -18.25 1.31 -3.55
CA LYS A 174 -18.75 2.43 -4.37
C LYS A 174 -17.82 2.77 -5.55
N TYR A 175 -16.51 2.56 -5.40
CA TYR A 175 -15.49 2.80 -6.42
C TYR A 175 -15.27 1.62 -7.36
N PHE A 176 -15.61 0.40 -6.93
CA PHE A 176 -15.37 -0.86 -7.66
C PHE A 176 -16.68 -1.54 -8.06
N LYS A 177 -17.62 -0.79 -8.64
CA LYS A 177 -18.99 -1.26 -8.99
C LYS A 177 -19.03 -2.51 -9.86
N LYS A 178 -18.03 -2.71 -10.74
CA LYS A 178 -17.95 -3.83 -11.68
C LYS A 178 -17.24 -5.06 -11.13
N VAL A 179 -16.68 -4.99 -9.92
CA VAL A 179 -15.94 -6.10 -9.30
C VAL A 179 -16.86 -6.83 -8.32
N GLY A 180 -16.93 -8.16 -8.43
CA GLY A 180 -17.78 -8.99 -7.56
C GLY A 180 -17.34 -9.05 -6.10
N SER A 181 -16.05 -8.76 -5.81
CA SER A 181 -15.50 -8.80 -4.45
C SER A 181 -15.85 -7.55 -3.66
N SER A 182 -15.96 -7.70 -2.33
CA SER A 182 -15.94 -6.61 -1.38
C SER A 182 -14.50 -6.32 -0.95
N PHE A 183 -14.23 -5.09 -0.56
CA PHE A 183 -12.90 -4.62 -0.20
C PHE A 183 -12.90 -3.99 1.17
N THR A 184 -11.77 -4.18 1.85
CA THR A 184 -11.45 -3.55 3.12
C THR A 184 -10.15 -2.79 2.93
N TRP A 185 -10.08 -1.59 3.48
CA TRP A 185 -8.81 -0.89 3.56
C TRP A 185 -8.52 -0.44 4.99
N TYR A 186 -7.25 -0.31 5.30
CA TYR A 186 -6.81 -0.09 6.66
C TYR A 186 -5.50 0.69 6.72
N VAL A 187 -5.32 1.39 7.83
CA VAL A 187 -4.08 2.06 8.22
C VAL A 187 -3.55 1.38 9.47
N ILE A 188 -2.32 0.88 9.39
CA ILE A 188 -1.66 0.17 10.49
C ILE A 188 -0.37 0.89 10.85
N GLU A 189 -0.17 1.11 12.14
CA GLU A 189 1.10 1.57 12.71
C GLU A 189 1.92 0.34 13.14
N ASN A 190 3.19 0.31 12.77
CA ASN A 190 4.11 -0.78 13.13
C ASN A 190 4.57 -0.67 14.59
N LYS A 191 3.61 -0.78 15.50
CA LYS A 191 3.76 -0.88 16.96
C LYS A 191 2.82 -1.94 17.49
N PRO A 192 3.08 -2.52 18.66
CA PRO A 192 2.10 -3.35 19.36
C PRO A 192 0.80 -2.58 19.59
N TYR A 193 -0.32 -3.31 19.65
CA TYR A 193 -1.61 -2.73 20.01
C TYR A 193 -1.54 -1.90 21.31
N TYR A 194 -2.12 -0.70 21.29
CA TYR A 194 -2.14 0.20 22.45
C TYR A 194 -3.46 0.97 22.64
N LYS A 195 -4.37 0.94 21.65
CA LYS A 195 -5.68 1.60 21.77
C LYS A 195 -6.75 0.97 20.89
N ASP A 196 -7.98 1.06 21.34
CA ASP A 196 -9.15 0.73 20.52
C ASP A 196 -9.40 1.78 19.43
N ILE A 197 -10.09 1.35 18.38
CA ILE A 197 -10.51 2.22 17.27
C ILE A 197 -12.00 2.03 16.98
N GLU A 198 -12.60 3.05 16.39
CA GLU A 198 -13.89 2.91 15.74
C GLU A 198 -13.71 2.33 14.33
N VAL A 199 -14.57 1.39 13.96
CA VAL A 199 -14.54 0.77 12.64
C VAL A 199 -15.60 1.40 11.76
N GLU A 200 -15.19 2.00 10.65
CA GLU A 200 -16.10 2.50 9.63
C GLU A 200 -16.52 1.37 8.69
N GLY A 201 -17.82 1.26 8.38
CA GLY A 201 -18.21 0.25 7.42
C GLY A 201 -19.69 0.02 7.26
N ILE A 202 -19.99 -0.91 6.34
CA ILE A 202 -21.32 -1.41 6.10
C ILE A 202 -21.38 -2.83 6.67
N TRP A 203 -22.10 -2.98 7.77
CA TRP A 203 -22.35 -4.28 8.38
C TRP A 203 -23.53 -4.96 7.66
N LYS A 204 -23.37 -6.23 7.33
CA LYS A 204 -24.46 -7.07 6.81
C LYS A 204 -24.97 -7.97 7.89
#